data_2d3d4c9d93be91d2d33843c6dd79fb55
#
_entry.id   2d3d4c9d93be91d2d33843c6dd79fb55
#
_cell.length_a   1.000
_cell.length_b   1.000
_cell.length_c   1.000
_cell.angle_alpha   90.00
_cell.angle_beta   90.00
_cell.angle_gamma   90.00
#
_symmetry.space_group_name_H-M   'P 1'
#
loop_
_entity.id
_entity.type
_entity.pdbx_description
1 polymer ?
#
loop_
_entity_poly.entity_id
_entity_poly.type
_entity_poly.pdbx_seq_one_letter_code
_entity_poly.pdbx_strand_id
1 'polypeptide(L)'
;AQSTNDAYPTAIHVGLYYRHMEFLPHLEALIAAFRAKGQEFAHIIKMGRTQLQDAVPMTLGQTFNGFASILEDEIKHLNEAAADFLTVNMGATAIGTGICAEPGYAEKCVQAMCDITGLQFLLSGDLVGATSDTSCMVGYSSALRRLAVKVNKICNDLRLLACGPRCGIGEFNLPPMQPGSSIMPGKVNPVIPEVMSQVCYKVMGNDLCVTMAGDAAQMELNAMEP
;
A
#
# COMPACT_ATOMS: atom_id res chain seq x y z
N ALA A 1 -9.93 14.86 31.25
CA ALA A 1 -9.47 13.47 31.29
C ALA A 1 -9.63 12.85 29.91
N GLN A 2 -8.63 12.15 29.44
CA GLN A 2 -8.67 11.43 28.16
C GLN A 2 -9.45 10.13 28.27
N SER A 3 -9.90 9.64 27.13
CA SER A 3 -10.47 8.31 26.95
C SER A 3 -9.58 7.48 26.03
N THR A 4 -9.76 6.16 26.05
CA THR A 4 -9.22 5.31 24.99
C THR A 4 -9.87 5.60 23.63
N ASN A 5 -11.07 6.19 23.63
CA ASN A 5 -11.83 6.51 22.42
C ASN A 5 -11.30 7.74 21.64
N ASP A 6 -10.34 8.48 22.20
CA ASP A 6 -9.63 9.57 21.51
C ASP A 6 -8.13 9.32 21.43
N ALA A 7 -7.48 8.87 22.49
CA ALA A 7 -6.05 8.61 22.50
C ALA A 7 -5.63 7.43 21.63
N TYR A 8 -6.42 6.36 21.59
CA TYR A 8 -6.10 5.15 20.84
C TYR A 8 -6.23 5.37 19.32
N PRO A 9 -7.37 5.85 18.77
CA PRO A 9 -7.46 6.16 17.33
C PRO A 9 -6.40 7.18 16.90
N THR A 10 -6.15 8.21 17.70
CA THR A 10 -5.07 9.17 17.41
C THR A 10 -3.71 8.46 17.32
N ALA A 11 -3.40 7.53 18.22
CA ALA A 11 -2.15 6.76 18.16
C ALA A 11 -2.07 5.87 16.91
N ILE A 12 -3.19 5.27 16.47
CA ILE A 12 -3.26 4.50 15.23
C ILE A 12 -2.97 5.41 14.03
N HIS A 13 -3.60 6.57 13.94
CA HIS A 13 -3.36 7.55 12.87
C HIS A 13 -1.88 7.93 12.77
N VAL A 14 -1.27 8.30 13.90
CA VAL A 14 0.17 8.61 13.97
C VAL A 14 1.02 7.43 13.51
N GLY A 15 0.74 6.23 14.01
CA GLY A 15 1.48 5.01 13.66
C GLY A 15 1.36 4.66 12.18
N LEU A 16 0.15 4.73 11.60
CA LEU A 16 -0.08 4.45 10.19
C LEU A 16 0.60 5.49 9.28
N TYR A 17 0.58 6.78 9.67
CA TYR A 17 1.28 7.81 8.92
C TYR A 17 2.79 7.60 8.91
N TYR A 18 3.41 7.24 10.04
CA TYR A 18 4.83 6.90 10.07
C TYR A 18 5.14 5.66 9.22
N ARG A 19 4.30 4.62 9.25
CA ARG A 19 4.47 3.44 8.40
C ARG A 19 4.33 3.78 6.92
N HIS A 20 3.44 4.70 6.57
CA HIS A 20 3.36 5.23 5.22
C HIS A 20 4.67 5.91 4.79
N MET A 21 5.21 6.80 5.63
CA MET A 21 6.50 7.48 5.35
C MET A 21 7.67 6.49 5.20
N GLU A 22 7.71 5.42 5.99
CA GLU A 22 8.72 4.36 5.86
C GLU A 22 8.53 3.53 4.58
N PHE A 23 7.29 3.33 4.14
CA PHE A 23 6.96 2.49 2.99
C PHE A 23 7.28 3.16 1.64
N LEU A 24 7.03 4.45 1.50
CA LEU A 24 7.19 5.16 0.22
C LEU A 24 8.58 5.01 -0.42
N PRO A 25 9.70 5.17 0.31
CA PRO A 25 11.04 4.99 -0.28
C PRO A 25 11.26 3.61 -0.89
N HIS A 26 10.62 2.57 -0.34
CA HIS A 26 10.71 1.22 -0.91
C HIS A 26 9.95 1.09 -2.23
N LEU A 27 8.79 1.73 -2.34
CA LEU A 27 8.03 1.79 -3.59
C LEU A 27 8.80 2.61 -4.66
N GLU A 28 9.37 3.75 -4.28
CA GLU A 28 10.20 4.57 -5.15
C GLU A 28 11.43 3.80 -5.65
N ALA A 29 12.09 3.05 -4.78
CA ALA A 29 13.24 2.21 -5.15
C ALA A 29 12.83 1.11 -6.15
N LEU A 30 11.65 0.49 -5.98
CA LEU A 30 11.13 -0.49 -6.93
C LEU A 30 10.86 0.15 -8.30
N ILE A 31 10.25 1.34 -8.33
CA ILE A 31 10.00 2.10 -9.55
C ILE A 31 11.32 2.44 -10.26
N ALA A 32 12.31 2.93 -9.51
CA ALA A 32 13.62 3.25 -10.04
C ALA A 32 14.33 2.02 -10.64
N ALA A 33 14.19 0.85 -9.97
CA ALA A 33 14.74 -0.41 -10.49
C ALA A 33 14.07 -0.81 -11.82
N PHE A 34 12.76 -0.66 -11.96
CA PHE A 34 12.07 -0.90 -13.24
C PHE A 34 12.51 0.10 -14.32
N ARG A 35 12.69 1.39 -13.99
CA ARG A 35 13.21 2.39 -14.92
C ARG A 35 14.63 2.04 -15.40
N ALA A 36 15.50 1.62 -14.48
CA ALA A 36 16.86 1.19 -14.83
C ALA A 36 16.84 -0.01 -15.79
N LYS A 37 16.00 -1.02 -15.52
CA LYS A 37 15.80 -2.16 -16.44
C LYS A 37 15.16 -1.74 -17.76
N GLY A 38 14.28 -0.75 -17.74
CA GLY A 38 13.73 -0.14 -18.95
C GLY A 38 14.80 0.46 -19.87
N GLN A 39 15.79 1.12 -19.30
CA GLN A 39 16.94 1.67 -20.03
C GLN A 39 17.87 0.55 -20.52
N GLU A 40 18.23 -0.40 -19.64
CA GLU A 40 19.10 -1.53 -19.96
C GLU A 40 18.58 -2.33 -21.15
N PHE A 41 17.26 -2.57 -21.20
CA PHE A 41 16.62 -3.39 -22.24
C PHE A 41 15.97 -2.60 -23.37
N ALA A 42 16.29 -1.30 -23.51
CA ALA A 42 15.67 -0.43 -24.50
C ALA A 42 15.90 -0.89 -25.96
N HIS A 43 17.01 -1.59 -26.21
CA HIS A 43 17.41 -2.08 -27.54
C HIS A 43 16.91 -3.49 -27.85
N ILE A 44 16.32 -4.22 -26.88
CA ILE A 44 15.90 -5.60 -27.05
C ILE A 44 14.49 -5.62 -27.63
N ILE A 45 14.37 -6.07 -28.89
CA ILE A 45 13.10 -6.21 -29.59
C ILE A 45 12.39 -7.48 -29.11
N LYS A 46 11.09 -7.35 -28.83
CA LYS A 46 10.21 -8.47 -28.49
C LYS A 46 8.89 -8.37 -29.21
N MET A 47 8.11 -9.44 -29.19
CA MET A 47 6.71 -9.41 -29.59
C MET A 47 5.84 -8.90 -28.42
N GLY A 48 5.10 -7.81 -28.66
CA GLY A 48 4.00 -7.42 -27.79
C GLY A 48 2.82 -8.37 -27.97
N ARG A 49 2.15 -8.73 -26.85
CA ARG A 49 1.04 -9.68 -26.87
C ARG A 49 -0.21 -9.08 -26.24
N THR A 50 -1.35 -9.36 -26.86
CA THR A 50 -2.68 -9.10 -26.30
C THR A 50 -3.46 -10.41 -26.26
N GLN A 51 -4.17 -10.70 -25.15
CA GLN A 51 -4.83 -12.00 -24.96
C GLN A 51 -3.88 -13.20 -25.14
N LEU A 52 -2.59 -13.02 -24.78
CA LEU A 52 -1.50 -13.99 -24.97
C LEU A 52 -1.16 -14.32 -26.43
N GLN A 53 -1.75 -13.64 -27.40
CA GLN A 53 -1.46 -13.82 -28.82
C GLN A 53 -0.52 -12.73 -29.31
N ASP A 54 0.30 -13.05 -30.32
CA ASP A 54 1.22 -12.12 -30.95
C ASP A 54 0.45 -10.93 -31.56
N ALA A 55 0.93 -9.73 -31.27
CA ALA A 55 0.31 -8.50 -31.76
C ALA A 55 1.29 -7.68 -32.62
N VAL A 56 2.11 -6.85 -32.01
CA VAL A 56 3.05 -5.97 -32.72
C VAL A 56 4.42 -5.95 -32.04
N PRO A 57 5.50 -5.66 -32.79
CA PRO A 57 6.82 -5.49 -32.20
C PRO A 57 6.87 -4.35 -31.19
N MET A 58 7.62 -4.55 -30.13
CA MET A 58 7.95 -3.54 -29.12
C MET A 58 9.34 -3.84 -28.55
N THR A 59 9.84 -3.03 -27.60
CA THR A 59 11.06 -3.36 -26.88
C THR A 59 10.76 -3.90 -25.48
N LEU A 60 11.63 -4.74 -24.96
CA LEU A 60 11.56 -5.20 -23.58
C LEU A 60 11.69 -4.02 -22.61
N GLY A 61 12.49 -2.99 -22.97
CA GLY A 61 12.58 -1.75 -22.21
C GLY A 61 11.24 -1.02 -22.07
N GLN A 62 10.41 -1.00 -23.11
CA GLN A 62 9.04 -0.43 -23.03
C GLN A 62 8.17 -1.18 -22.03
N THR A 63 8.30 -2.50 -21.93
CA THR A 63 7.58 -3.30 -20.92
C THR A 63 7.95 -2.89 -19.51
N PHE A 64 9.26 -2.79 -19.18
CA PHE A 64 9.72 -2.39 -17.86
C PHE A 64 9.39 -0.93 -17.52
N ASN A 65 9.47 -0.03 -18.50
CA ASN A 65 9.03 1.36 -18.33
C ASN A 65 7.53 1.46 -18.07
N GLY A 66 6.72 0.61 -18.70
CA GLY A 66 5.29 0.50 -18.44
C GLY A 66 5.00 0.06 -17.00
N PHE A 67 5.77 -0.92 -16.48
CA PHE A 67 5.68 -1.33 -15.06
C PHE A 67 5.99 -0.18 -14.11
N ALA A 68 7.04 0.60 -14.38
CA ALA A 68 7.37 1.77 -13.57
C ALA A 68 6.24 2.80 -13.57
N SER A 69 5.73 3.16 -14.75
CA SER A 69 4.71 4.20 -14.90
C SER A 69 3.42 3.89 -14.14
N ILE A 70 2.93 2.64 -14.20
CA ILE A 70 1.70 2.28 -13.47
C ILE A 70 1.88 2.29 -11.95
N LEU A 71 3.11 2.18 -11.43
CA LEU A 71 3.41 2.27 -10.00
C LEU A 71 3.64 3.73 -9.55
N GLU A 72 4.20 4.59 -10.41
CA GLU A 72 4.38 6.02 -10.13
C GLU A 72 3.05 6.70 -9.77
N ASP A 73 1.97 6.36 -10.46
CA ASP A 73 0.63 6.89 -10.17
C ASP A 73 0.16 6.54 -8.74
N GLU A 74 0.61 5.40 -8.19
CA GLU A 74 0.18 4.96 -6.86
C GLU A 74 0.82 5.77 -5.72
N ILE A 75 1.98 6.40 -5.93
CA ILE A 75 2.59 7.29 -4.94
C ILE A 75 1.63 8.45 -4.60
N LYS A 76 1.03 9.06 -5.63
CA LYS A 76 0.07 10.14 -5.43
C LYS A 76 -1.15 9.66 -4.63
N HIS A 77 -1.75 8.55 -5.01
CA HIS A 77 -2.95 8.02 -4.35
C HIS A 77 -2.69 7.59 -2.91
N LEU A 78 -1.52 7.01 -2.63
CA LEU A 78 -1.12 6.65 -1.28
C LEU A 78 -0.91 7.89 -0.42
N ASN A 79 -0.26 8.94 -0.94
CA ASN A 79 -0.07 10.21 -0.24
C ASN A 79 -1.42 10.90 0.06
N GLU A 80 -2.33 10.93 -0.93
CA GLU A 80 -3.67 11.50 -0.75
C GLU A 80 -4.45 10.76 0.34
N ALA A 81 -4.45 9.42 0.32
CA ALA A 81 -5.13 8.62 1.34
C ALA A 81 -4.46 8.72 2.73
N ALA A 82 -3.13 8.81 2.79
CA ALA A 82 -2.42 8.96 4.06
C ALA A 82 -2.62 10.33 4.71
N ALA A 83 -2.91 11.37 3.92
CA ALA A 83 -3.16 12.71 4.45
C ALA A 83 -4.36 12.74 5.42
N ASP A 84 -5.33 11.86 5.25
CA ASP A 84 -6.49 11.75 6.15
C ASP A 84 -6.09 11.34 7.57
N PHE A 85 -4.97 10.62 7.76
CA PHE A 85 -4.46 10.30 9.09
C PHE A 85 -3.94 11.51 9.87
N LEU A 86 -3.69 12.62 9.22
CA LEU A 86 -3.29 13.86 9.90
C LEU A 86 -4.46 14.58 10.58
N THR A 87 -5.70 14.17 10.32
CA THR A 87 -6.88 14.67 11.04
C THR A 87 -7.23 13.70 12.16
N VAL A 88 -7.27 14.20 13.41
CA VAL A 88 -7.41 13.38 14.61
C VAL A 88 -8.56 13.85 15.49
N ASN A 89 -9.08 12.95 16.33
CA ASN A 89 -10.13 13.24 17.31
C ASN A 89 -9.60 13.46 18.74
N MET A 90 -8.33 13.81 18.90
CA MET A 90 -7.69 13.96 20.21
C MET A 90 -8.42 15.02 21.05
N GLY A 91 -8.78 14.67 22.29
CA GLY A 91 -9.56 15.53 23.18
C GLY A 91 -11.08 15.32 23.09
N ALA A 92 -11.55 14.46 22.19
CA ALA A 92 -12.97 14.08 22.07
C ALA A 92 -13.55 13.45 23.35
N THR A 93 -12.69 12.88 24.17
CA THR A 93 -13.06 12.10 25.36
C THR A 93 -13.89 10.85 25.00
N ALA A 94 -14.98 10.57 25.69
CA ALA A 94 -15.69 9.30 25.54
C ALA A 94 -16.45 9.14 24.21
N ILE A 95 -17.11 10.22 23.76
CA ILE A 95 -18.08 10.20 22.65
C ILE A 95 -17.97 11.44 21.72
N GLY A 96 -16.90 12.20 21.81
CA GLY A 96 -16.71 13.37 20.96
C GLY A 96 -17.17 14.70 21.54
N THR A 97 -17.81 14.70 22.69
CA THR A 97 -18.35 15.94 23.30
C THR A 97 -17.34 16.71 24.13
N GLY A 98 -16.17 16.10 24.42
CA GLY A 98 -15.14 16.71 25.27
C GLY A 98 -15.59 16.92 26.72
N ILE A 99 -16.63 16.19 27.17
CA ILE A 99 -17.14 16.32 28.53
C ILE A 99 -16.04 16.07 29.56
N CYS A 100 -15.98 16.93 30.58
CA CYS A 100 -14.92 16.93 31.61
C CYS A 100 -13.51 17.26 31.11
N ALA A 101 -13.33 17.68 29.86
CA ALA A 101 -12.07 18.26 29.39
C ALA A 101 -12.00 19.76 29.73
N GLU A 102 -10.81 20.26 30.02
CA GLU A 102 -10.61 21.71 30.20
C GLU A 102 -10.77 22.44 28.85
N PRO A 103 -11.30 23.66 28.84
CA PRO A 103 -11.38 24.44 27.62
C PRO A 103 -10.05 24.60 26.90
N GLY A 104 -10.04 24.36 25.60
CA GLY A 104 -8.83 24.40 24.76
C GLY A 104 -7.90 23.22 24.93
N TYR A 105 -8.34 22.14 25.59
CA TYR A 105 -7.54 20.93 25.79
C TYR A 105 -7.21 20.23 24.46
N ALA A 106 -8.20 20.01 23.60
CA ALA A 106 -8.05 19.32 22.33
C ALA A 106 -7.04 20.04 21.42
N GLU A 107 -7.21 21.36 21.27
CA GLU A 107 -6.33 22.19 20.45
C GLU A 107 -4.89 22.17 20.95
N LYS A 108 -4.69 22.27 22.27
CA LYS A 108 -3.36 22.20 22.88
C LYS A 108 -2.70 20.86 22.72
N CYS A 109 -3.48 19.76 22.79
CA CYS A 109 -2.95 18.41 22.54
C CYS A 109 -2.50 18.25 21.09
N VAL A 110 -3.30 18.68 20.13
CA VAL A 110 -2.92 18.60 18.71
C VAL A 110 -1.71 19.48 18.41
N GLN A 111 -1.64 20.69 18.98
CA GLN A 111 -0.45 21.54 18.86
C GLN A 111 0.80 20.86 19.43
N ALA A 112 0.71 20.26 20.62
CA ALA A 112 1.83 19.50 21.20
C ALA A 112 2.24 18.29 20.34
N MET A 113 1.28 17.60 19.70
CA MET A 113 1.58 16.54 18.74
C MET A 113 2.36 17.08 17.53
N CYS A 114 1.96 18.23 16.99
CA CYS A 114 2.70 18.88 15.90
C CYS A 114 4.13 19.22 16.32
N ASP A 115 4.31 19.80 17.52
CA ASP A 115 5.62 20.22 18.04
C ASP A 115 6.56 19.02 18.28
N ILE A 116 6.02 17.90 18.76
CA ILE A 116 6.79 16.68 19.05
C ILE A 116 7.16 15.92 17.78
N THR A 117 6.23 15.81 16.83
CA THR A 117 6.39 14.97 15.65
C THR A 117 6.98 15.71 14.44
N GLY A 118 6.85 17.02 14.41
CA GLY A 118 7.12 17.83 13.22
C GLY A 118 6.08 17.70 12.10
N LEU A 119 5.01 16.93 12.33
CA LEU A 119 3.91 16.73 11.38
C LEU A 119 2.79 17.76 11.62
N GLN A 120 2.00 18.05 10.60
CA GLN A 120 0.91 19.03 10.68
C GLN A 120 -0.43 18.32 10.96
N PHE A 121 -0.62 17.92 12.22
CA PHE A 121 -1.91 17.37 12.65
C PHE A 121 -2.98 18.45 12.74
N LEU A 122 -4.21 18.06 12.43
CA LEU A 122 -5.40 18.89 12.51
C LEU A 122 -6.41 18.26 13.46
N LEU A 123 -7.05 19.09 14.26
CA LEU A 123 -8.21 18.64 15.02
C LEU A 123 -9.40 18.49 14.09
N SER A 124 -10.14 17.37 14.18
CA SER A 124 -11.37 17.20 13.41
C SER A 124 -12.39 18.31 13.72
N GLY A 125 -13.08 18.77 12.70
CA GLY A 125 -14.12 19.81 12.84
C GLY A 125 -15.36 19.34 13.61
N ASP A 126 -15.63 18.03 13.65
CA ASP A 126 -16.66 17.38 14.45
C ASP A 126 -16.07 16.15 15.14
N LEU A 127 -15.86 16.26 16.45
CA LEU A 127 -15.26 15.19 17.23
C LEU A 127 -16.23 14.04 17.51
N VAL A 128 -17.55 14.24 17.44
CA VAL A 128 -18.54 13.18 17.62
C VAL A 128 -18.50 12.25 16.40
N GLY A 129 -18.57 12.79 15.20
CA GLY A 129 -18.42 12.03 13.97
C GLY A 129 -17.06 11.30 13.90
N ALA A 130 -15.98 12.02 14.19
CA ALA A 130 -14.62 11.48 14.15
C ALA A 130 -14.32 10.39 15.18
N THR A 131 -15.15 10.22 16.22
CA THR A 131 -14.97 9.16 17.22
C THR A 131 -15.50 7.79 16.73
N SER A 132 -16.39 7.78 15.75
CA SER A 132 -16.94 6.54 15.18
C SER A 132 -16.52 6.29 13.72
N ASP A 133 -16.02 7.30 13.02
CA ASP A 133 -15.64 7.20 11.62
C ASP A 133 -14.20 6.69 11.46
N THR A 134 -14.06 5.53 10.82
CA THR A 134 -12.78 4.91 10.44
C THR A 134 -12.54 4.91 8.94
N SER A 135 -13.23 5.76 8.19
CA SER A 135 -13.17 5.83 6.72
C SER A 135 -11.76 6.12 6.19
N CYS A 136 -10.92 6.86 6.92
CA CYS A 136 -9.51 7.07 6.57
C CYS A 136 -8.73 5.76 6.49
N MET A 137 -8.97 4.82 7.41
CA MET A 137 -8.33 3.49 7.39
C MET A 137 -8.83 2.66 6.20
N VAL A 138 -10.13 2.68 5.91
CA VAL A 138 -10.71 2.03 4.73
C VAL A 138 -10.15 2.62 3.43
N GLY A 139 -10.04 3.95 3.35
CA GLY A 139 -9.45 4.65 2.21
C GLY A 139 -8.00 4.26 1.94
N TYR A 140 -7.17 4.27 2.98
CA TYR A 140 -5.76 3.89 2.85
C TYR A 140 -5.58 2.40 2.54
N SER A 141 -6.35 1.52 3.18
CA SER A 141 -6.38 0.09 2.88
C SER A 141 -6.75 -0.18 1.41
N SER A 142 -7.74 0.54 0.89
CA SER A 142 -8.16 0.46 -0.52
C SER A 142 -7.06 0.94 -1.49
N ALA A 143 -6.30 1.97 -1.13
CA ALA A 143 -5.14 2.42 -1.90
C ALA A 143 -4.04 1.34 -1.92
N LEU A 144 -3.75 0.69 -0.79
CA LEU A 144 -2.82 -0.44 -0.73
C LEU A 144 -3.31 -1.64 -1.56
N ARG A 145 -4.61 -1.95 -1.55
CA ARG A 145 -5.20 -2.98 -2.42
C ARG A 145 -5.00 -2.65 -3.90
N ARG A 146 -5.21 -1.40 -4.30
CA ARG A 146 -4.95 -0.94 -5.69
C ARG A 146 -3.51 -1.19 -6.10
N LEU A 147 -2.56 -0.80 -5.24
CA LEU A 147 -1.14 -1.07 -5.47
C LEU A 147 -0.88 -2.58 -5.58
N ALA A 148 -1.44 -3.39 -4.66
CA ALA A 148 -1.27 -4.84 -4.67
C ALA A 148 -1.77 -5.48 -5.98
N VAL A 149 -2.89 -5.02 -6.54
CA VAL A 149 -3.40 -5.49 -7.85
C VAL A 149 -2.40 -5.21 -8.96
N LYS A 150 -1.80 -4.01 -9.01
CA LYS A 150 -0.80 -3.63 -10.03
C LYS A 150 0.49 -4.44 -9.87
N VAL A 151 1.01 -4.56 -8.65
CA VAL A 151 2.22 -5.34 -8.37
C VAL A 151 2.01 -6.82 -8.70
N ASN A 152 0.86 -7.39 -8.35
CA ASN A 152 0.56 -8.79 -8.68
C ASN A 152 0.46 -9.02 -10.19
N LYS A 153 -0.12 -8.07 -10.95
CA LYS A 153 -0.13 -8.12 -12.42
C LYS A 153 1.30 -8.15 -12.98
N ILE A 154 2.19 -7.31 -12.47
CA ILE A 154 3.61 -7.31 -12.86
C ILE A 154 4.26 -8.66 -12.55
N CYS A 155 4.03 -9.21 -11.36
CA CYS A 155 4.56 -10.52 -10.96
C CYS A 155 4.08 -11.66 -11.87
N ASN A 156 2.80 -11.63 -12.26
CA ASN A 156 2.23 -12.61 -13.18
C ASN A 156 2.88 -12.51 -14.57
N ASP A 157 3.11 -11.31 -15.09
CA ASP A 157 3.82 -11.11 -16.35
C ASP A 157 5.26 -11.63 -16.28
N LEU A 158 6.00 -11.27 -15.22
CA LEU A 158 7.38 -11.70 -15.01
C LEU A 158 7.49 -13.23 -14.96
N ARG A 159 6.57 -13.90 -14.25
CA ARG A 159 6.52 -15.37 -14.16
C ARG A 159 6.21 -16.00 -15.51
N LEU A 160 5.23 -15.46 -16.24
CA LEU A 160 4.82 -15.98 -17.53
C LEU A 160 5.91 -15.80 -18.58
N LEU A 161 6.52 -14.62 -18.67
CA LEU A 161 7.58 -14.34 -19.65
C LEU A 161 8.87 -15.10 -19.37
N ALA A 162 9.15 -15.47 -18.10
CA ALA A 162 10.29 -16.26 -17.70
C ALA A 162 10.04 -17.79 -17.72
N CYS A 163 8.84 -18.23 -18.08
CA CYS A 163 8.51 -19.66 -18.04
C CYS A 163 9.27 -20.49 -19.09
N GLY A 164 9.63 -21.68 -18.72
CA GLY A 164 10.35 -22.63 -19.56
C GLY A 164 11.75 -22.95 -19.00
N PRO A 165 12.84 -22.71 -19.75
CA PRO A 165 12.95 -21.96 -21.00
C PRO A 165 12.64 -22.75 -22.29
N ARG A 166 12.70 -24.10 -22.26
CA ARG A 166 12.61 -24.90 -23.50
C ARG A 166 11.19 -25.11 -24.00
N CYS A 167 10.24 -25.29 -23.08
CA CYS A 167 8.83 -25.57 -23.38
C CYS A 167 7.92 -24.43 -22.91
N GLY A 168 8.43 -23.23 -22.79
CA GLY A 168 7.72 -22.03 -22.40
C GLY A 168 8.11 -20.83 -23.24
N ILE A 169 7.72 -19.61 -22.76
CA ILE A 169 7.98 -18.35 -23.49
C ILE A 169 9.47 -18.01 -23.48
N GLY A 170 10.12 -18.07 -22.31
CA GLY A 170 11.57 -17.92 -22.16
C GLY A 170 12.13 -16.59 -22.68
N GLU A 171 11.39 -15.48 -22.57
CA GLU A 171 11.86 -14.17 -23.07
C GLU A 171 13.03 -13.61 -22.25
N PHE A 172 13.10 -13.95 -20.97
CA PHE A 172 14.22 -13.60 -20.10
C PHE A 172 14.37 -14.61 -18.96
N ASN A 173 15.52 -14.59 -18.31
CA ASN A 173 15.82 -15.45 -17.18
C ASN A 173 15.79 -14.63 -15.88
N LEU A 174 15.10 -15.13 -14.87
CA LEU A 174 15.16 -14.59 -13.53
C LEU A 174 16.39 -15.13 -12.79
N PRO A 175 17.04 -14.35 -11.93
CA PRO A 175 18.17 -14.83 -11.15
C PRO A 175 17.73 -15.92 -10.16
N PRO A 176 18.56 -16.95 -9.90
CA PRO A 176 18.28 -17.97 -8.89
C PRO A 176 18.37 -17.35 -7.49
N MET A 177 17.26 -17.34 -6.76
CA MET A 177 17.16 -16.75 -5.42
C MET A 177 17.01 -17.77 -4.30
N GLN A 178 16.97 -19.07 -4.66
CA GLN A 178 16.99 -20.19 -3.72
C GLN A 178 17.60 -21.42 -4.40
N PRO A 179 17.99 -22.47 -3.65
CA PRO A 179 18.36 -23.74 -4.22
C PRO A 179 17.26 -24.26 -5.15
N GLY A 180 17.64 -24.79 -6.31
CA GLY A 180 16.70 -25.37 -7.26
C GLY A 180 16.02 -26.63 -6.72
N SER A 181 15.25 -27.30 -7.58
CA SER A 181 14.63 -28.59 -7.24
C SER A 181 15.67 -29.65 -6.90
N SER A 182 15.45 -30.42 -5.81
CA SER A 182 16.30 -31.53 -5.44
C SER A 182 16.25 -32.72 -6.47
N ILE A 183 15.14 -32.82 -7.22
CA ILE A 183 14.90 -33.88 -8.19
C ILE A 183 15.16 -33.43 -9.64
N MET A 184 15.19 -32.14 -9.91
CA MET A 184 15.39 -31.55 -11.24
C MET A 184 16.53 -30.52 -11.16
N PRO A 185 17.81 -30.97 -11.27
CA PRO A 185 18.95 -30.04 -11.19
C PRO A 185 18.89 -28.94 -12.25
N GLY A 186 19.22 -27.71 -11.83
CA GLY A 186 19.19 -26.54 -12.70
C GLY A 186 17.81 -25.91 -12.93
N LYS A 187 16.74 -26.40 -12.29
CA LYS A 187 15.43 -25.77 -12.35
C LYS A 187 15.41 -24.53 -11.45
N VAL A 188 15.28 -23.36 -12.06
CA VAL A 188 15.14 -22.05 -11.35
C VAL A 188 13.69 -21.65 -11.30
N ASN A 189 13.11 -21.59 -10.10
CA ASN A 189 11.73 -21.13 -9.91
C ASN A 189 11.68 -19.61 -9.71
N PRO A 190 10.61 -18.93 -10.19
CA PRO A 190 10.43 -17.48 -10.05
C PRO A 190 9.92 -17.11 -8.65
N VAL A 191 10.66 -17.49 -7.60
CA VAL A 191 10.20 -17.44 -6.20
C VAL A 191 9.93 -16.04 -5.66
N ILE A 192 10.66 -15.03 -6.13
CA ILE A 192 10.42 -13.65 -5.68
C ILE A 192 9.08 -13.12 -6.21
N PRO A 193 8.74 -13.21 -7.51
CA PRO A 193 7.40 -12.90 -7.97
C PRO A 193 6.30 -13.76 -7.30
N GLU A 194 6.59 -15.02 -6.95
CA GLU A 194 5.63 -15.90 -6.27
C GLU A 194 5.31 -15.41 -4.86
N VAL A 195 6.32 -15.14 -4.03
CA VAL A 195 6.10 -14.62 -2.68
C VAL A 195 5.46 -13.24 -2.70
N MET A 196 5.83 -12.38 -3.65
CA MET A 196 5.18 -11.09 -3.81
C MET A 196 3.69 -11.24 -4.16
N SER A 197 3.32 -12.19 -5.01
CA SER A 197 1.91 -12.50 -5.30
C SER A 197 1.17 -12.95 -4.03
N GLN A 198 1.79 -13.77 -3.17
CA GLN A 198 1.20 -14.19 -1.89
C GLN A 198 0.98 -12.99 -0.96
N VAL A 199 1.95 -12.07 -0.88
CA VAL A 199 1.80 -10.82 -0.12
C VAL A 199 0.64 -9.98 -0.67
N CYS A 200 0.55 -9.82 -2.00
CA CYS A 200 -0.54 -9.09 -2.64
C CYS A 200 -1.91 -9.70 -2.30
N TYR A 201 -2.04 -11.03 -2.34
CA TYR A 201 -3.29 -11.71 -1.94
C TYR A 201 -3.64 -11.46 -0.48
N LYS A 202 -2.64 -11.45 0.41
CA LYS A 202 -2.85 -11.13 1.82
C LYS A 202 -3.34 -9.69 2.01
N VAL A 203 -2.77 -8.72 1.30
CA VAL A 203 -3.21 -7.31 1.32
C VAL A 203 -4.65 -7.19 0.83
N MET A 204 -5.01 -7.86 -0.29
CA MET A 204 -6.37 -7.84 -0.81
C MET A 204 -7.38 -8.44 0.17
N GLY A 205 -7.02 -9.55 0.84
CA GLY A 205 -7.88 -10.18 1.86
C GLY A 205 -8.04 -9.31 3.10
N ASN A 206 -6.98 -8.66 3.54
CA ASN A 206 -7.02 -7.74 4.69
C ASN A 206 -7.87 -6.50 4.40
N ASP A 207 -7.85 -5.96 3.18
CA ASP A 207 -8.69 -4.82 2.79
C ASP A 207 -10.20 -5.12 2.96
N LEU A 208 -10.63 -6.33 2.62
CA LEU A 208 -12.00 -6.75 2.89
C LEU A 208 -12.31 -6.76 4.39
N CYS A 209 -11.36 -7.25 5.21
CA CYS A 209 -11.48 -7.25 6.67
C CYS A 209 -11.63 -5.82 7.23
N VAL A 210 -10.76 -4.90 6.79
CA VAL A 210 -10.80 -3.49 7.19
C VAL A 210 -12.10 -2.82 6.77
N THR A 211 -12.59 -3.12 5.56
CA THR A 211 -13.89 -2.61 5.08
C THR A 211 -15.05 -3.08 5.95
N MET A 212 -15.08 -4.37 6.31
CA MET A 212 -16.12 -4.93 7.19
C MET A 212 -16.05 -4.36 8.61
N ALA A 213 -14.84 -4.14 9.13
CA ALA A 213 -14.64 -3.51 10.44
C ALA A 213 -15.11 -2.05 10.43
N GLY A 214 -14.85 -1.31 9.34
CA GLY A 214 -15.36 0.06 9.16
C GLY A 214 -16.89 0.12 9.12
N ASP A 215 -17.53 -0.82 8.41
CA ASP A 215 -19.01 -0.95 8.31
C ASP A 215 -19.67 -1.30 9.65
N ALA A 216 -18.93 -1.92 10.57
CA ALA A 216 -19.46 -2.39 11.84
C ALA A 216 -19.60 -1.30 12.92
N ALA A 217 -19.28 -0.04 12.62
CA ALA A 217 -19.48 1.09 13.54
C ALA A 217 -20.95 1.22 13.96
N GLN A 218 -21.17 1.48 15.25
CA GLN A 218 -22.50 1.68 15.79
C GLN A 218 -22.50 2.87 16.77
N MET A 219 -23.40 3.81 16.55
CA MET A 219 -23.54 5.02 17.36
C MET A 219 -22.21 5.81 17.41
N GLU A 220 -21.73 6.20 18.58
CA GLU A 220 -20.64 7.14 18.75
C GLU A 220 -19.26 6.49 18.88
N LEU A 221 -19.12 5.21 18.49
CA LEU A 221 -17.84 4.48 18.52
C LEU A 221 -17.82 3.34 17.52
N ASN A 222 -16.64 3.06 16.95
CA ASN A 222 -16.38 1.83 16.23
C ASN A 222 -15.56 0.86 17.12
N ALA A 223 -16.23 -0.14 17.69
CA ALA A 223 -15.58 -1.13 18.54
C ALA A 223 -14.69 -2.12 17.78
N MET A 224 -14.73 -2.10 16.44
CA MET A 224 -13.90 -2.96 15.55
C MET A 224 -12.67 -2.23 15.02
N GLU A 225 -12.39 -1.02 15.48
CA GLU A 225 -11.21 -0.24 15.08
C GLU A 225 -9.87 -0.96 15.36
N PRO A 226 -9.67 -1.67 16.51
CA PRO A 226 -8.45 -2.47 16.72
C PRO A 226 -8.35 -3.64 15.76
#